data_77effc4567a583e928eae897df25eecd
#
_entry.id   77effc4567a583e928eae897df25eecd
#
_cell.length_a   1.000
_cell.length_b   1.000
_cell.length_c   1.000
_cell.angle_alpha   90.00
_cell.angle_beta   90.00
_cell.angle_gamma   90.00
#
_symmetry.space_group_name_H-M   'P 1'
#
loop_
_entity.id
_entity.type
_entity.pdbx_description
1 polymer ?
#
loop_
_entity_poly.entity_id
_entity_poly.type
_entity_poly.pdbx_seq_one_letter_code
_entity_poly.pdbx_strand_id
1 'polypeptide(L)'
;MKKILIIADGNTASRFLSRVASSDTTDNKYYVVYYHDKTLPQTKVERFTYYKFDPTSFSKLSTLLESEDFHQCMIILANKTDLESTYENIRKVDDDIQISIVDKWDIEFNDSNLTILDLHDSVSNLFSNYLPDFPLFAQNLGLGLGEIMEFKIPSGSPYVYRHIRNIDQKRWRIAAIFREHKLLLPTPKTMLLPNDALLVVGNPNVLKGVYKSAKREFGQFPIPFGENIYCYIDMNKMSEEEIETLCNDAMLLHSKLNSTKLIFKIVNSKFSKVLDKLKSYASSNMLVEFDFYQKMPKRLLSMI
;
A
#
# COMPACT_ATOMS: atom_id res chain seq x y z
N MET A 1 -16.06 -16.23 27.11
CA MET A 1 -16.68 -14.89 27.23
C MET A 1 -15.72 -14.06 28.08
N LYS A 2 -15.11 -13.02 27.47
CA LYS A 2 -14.14 -12.16 28.16
C LYS A 2 -14.84 -10.95 28.77
N LYS A 3 -14.39 -10.54 29.95
CA LYS A 3 -14.85 -9.31 30.62
C LYS A 3 -13.85 -8.19 30.30
N ILE A 4 -14.31 -7.09 29.76
CA ILE A 4 -13.49 -5.95 29.36
C ILE A 4 -13.96 -4.71 30.12
N LEU A 5 -13.05 -4.09 30.87
CA LEU A 5 -13.29 -2.81 31.52
C LEU A 5 -13.01 -1.68 30.52
N ILE A 6 -13.92 -0.74 30.39
CA ILE A 6 -13.76 0.45 29.53
C ILE A 6 -13.95 1.69 30.42
N ILE A 7 -12.93 2.49 30.54
CA ILE A 7 -13.01 3.79 31.23
C ILE A 7 -13.09 4.87 30.15
N ALA A 8 -14.21 5.56 30.12
CA ALA A 8 -14.61 6.34 28.97
C ALA A 8 -15.05 7.77 29.33
N ASP A 9 -14.41 8.76 28.68
CA ASP A 9 -14.89 10.14 28.68
C ASP A 9 -14.57 10.86 27.38
N GLY A 10 -15.48 11.76 27.00
CA GLY A 10 -15.34 12.62 25.83
C GLY A 10 -15.75 11.99 24.48
N ASN A 11 -15.56 12.75 23.40
CA ASN A 11 -16.09 12.42 22.08
C ASN A 11 -15.46 11.16 21.46
N THR A 12 -14.18 10.93 21.67
CA THR A 12 -13.49 9.74 21.17
C THR A 12 -14.06 8.48 21.80
N ALA A 13 -14.24 8.49 23.13
CA ALA A 13 -14.84 7.40 23.87
C ALA A 13 -16.29 7.14 23.45
N SER A 14 -17.09 8.19 23.25
CA SER A 14 -18.48 8.06 22.81
C SER A 14 -18.58 7.39 21.42
N ARG A 15 -17.73 7.79 20.48
CA ARG A 15 -17.69 7.15 19.15
C ARG A 15 -17.22 5.70 19.21
N PHE A 16 -16.23 5.41 20.05
CA PHE A 16 -15.74 4.05 20.28
C PHE A 16 -16.85 3.17 20.86
N LEU A 17 -17.49 3.59 21.94
CA LEU A 17 -18.61 2.86 22.56
C LEU A 17 -19.75 2.62 21.58
N SER A 18 -20.12 3.62 20.78
CA SER A 18 -21.16 3.49 19.75
C SER A 18 -20.79 2.43 18.70
N ARG A 19 -19.53 2.38 18.30
CA ARG A 19 -19.02 1.39 17.34
C ARG A 19 -19.02 -0.02 17.93
N VAL A 20 -18.59 -0.19 19.18
CA VAL A 20 -18.62 -1.47 19.89
C VAL A 20 -20.06 -1.93 20.13
N ALA A 21 -20.96 -1.00 20.45
CA ALA A 21 -22.41 -1.29 20.63
C ALA A 21 -23.06 -1.80 19.36
N SER A 22 -22.68 -1.29 18.19
CA SER A 22 -23.23 -1.71 16.88
C SER A 22 -22.59 -2.97 16.29
N SER A 23 -21.54 -3.53 16.92
CA SER A 23 -20.85 -4.72 16.43
C SER A 23 -21.36 -5.98 17.13
N ASP A 24 -21.91 -6.93 16.39
CA ASP A 24 -22.39 -8.23 16.91
C ASP A 24 -21.36 -9.37 16.76
N THR A 25 -20.08 -9.02 16.59
CA THR A 25 -19.05 -10.00 16.22
C THR A 25 -18.39 -10.70 17.41
N THR A 26 -18.70 -10.30 18.66
CA THR A 26 -18.04 -10.87 19.86
C THR A 26 -19.02 -11.11 21.00
N ASP A 27 -18.78 -12.20 21.77
CA ASP A 27 -19.53 -12.54 23.01
C ASP A 27 -18.91 -11.91 24.26
N ASN A 28 -18.20 -10.82 24.13
CA ASN A 28 -17.55 -10.14 25.26
C ASN A 28 -18.58 -9.37 26.09
N LYS A 29 -18.37 -9.31 27.40
CA LYS A 29 -19.07 -8.41 28.33
C LYS A 29 -18.23 -7.17 28.57
N TYR A 30 -18.87 -6.02 28.48
CA TYR A 30 -18.24 -4.72 28.64
C TYR A 30 -18.75 -4.03 29.91
N TYR A 31 -17.83 -3.60 30.75
CA TYR A 31 -18.08 -2.86 31.97
C TYR A 31 -17.57 -1.44 31.75
N VAL A 32 -18.49 -0.49 31.63
CA VAL A 32 -18.17 0.88 31.22
C VAL A 32 -18.25 1.82 32.41
N VAL A 33 -17.10 2.37 32.81
CA VAL A 33 -17.02 3.47 33.77
C VAL A 33 -17.07 4.78 33.01
N TYR A 34 -17.95 5.67 33.42
CA TYR A 34 -18.11 6.97 32.81
C TYR A 34 -18.47 8.04 33.85
N TYR A 35 -18.16 9.28 33.54
CA TYR A 35 -18.51 10.43 34.37
C TYR A 35 -19.62 11.28 33.73
N HIS A 36 -19.53 11.58 32.45
CA HIS A 36 -20.51 12.40 31.74
C HIS A 36 -21.45 11.54 30.88
N ASP A 37 -22.78 11.75 31.06
CA ASP A 37 -23.80 10.98 30.34
C ASP A 37 -23.71 11.10 28.80
N LYS A 38 -23.13 12.20 28.29
CA LYS A 38 -22.89 12.43 26.85
C LYS A 38 -21.91 11.42 26.22
N THR A 39 -21.14 10.71 27.06
CA THR A 39 -20.20 9.69 26.61
C THR A 39 -20.90 8.40 26.19
N LEU A 40 -22.09 8.15 26.70
CA LEU A 40 -22.80 6.90 26.45
C LEU A 40 -23.38 6.83 25.04
N PRO A 41 -23.41 5.62 24.44
CA PRO A 41 -24.12 5.40 23.17
C PRO A 41 -25.64 5.53 23.37
N GLN A 42 -26.33 6.00 22.33
CA GLN A 42 -27.80 6.12 22.37
C GLN A 42 -28.51 4.75 22.43
N THR A 43 -27.88 3.72 21.90
CA THR A 43 -28.43 2.37 21.88
C THR A 43 -27.98 1.60 23.13
N LYS A 44 -28.94 1.13 23.91
CA LYS A 44 -28.66 0.21 25.03
C LYS A 44 -28.45 -1.20 24.49
N VAL A 45 -27.36 -1.82 24.90
CA VAL A 45 -27.00 -3.19 24.50
C VAL A 45 -26.83 -4.04 25.76
N GLU A 46 -27.44 -5.22 25.81
CA GLU A 46 -27.46 -6.08 27.00
C GLU A 46 -26.06 -6.48 27.53
N ARG A 47 -25.08 -6.53 26.65
CA ARG A 47 -23.72 -6.90 27.00
C ARG A 47 -22.89 -5.79 27.66
N PHE A 48 -23.49 -4.58 27.86
CA PHE A 48 -22.88 -3.46 28.55
C PHE A 48 -23.43 -3.28 29.95
N THR A 49 -22.55 -3.20 30.94
CA THR A 49 -22.87 -2.80 32.31
C THR A 49 -22.24 -1.43 32.56
N TYR A 50 -23.03 -0.47 33.01
CA TYR A 50 -22.62 0.91 33.12
C TYR A 50 -22.44 1.34 34.59
N TYR A 51 -21.30 1.97 34.88
CA TYR A 51 -20.97 2.51 36.22
C TYR A 51 -20.71 4.01 36.11
N LYS A 52 -21.49 4.81 36.80
CA LYS A 52 -21.34 6.27 36.81
C LYS A 52 -20.56 6.72 38.02
N PHE A 53 -19.27 6.97 37.85
CA PHE A 53 -18.41 7.58 38.85
C PHE A 53 -17.16 8.19 38.23
N ASP A 54 -16.48 9.03 39.01
CA ASP A 54 -15.20 9.62 38.60
C ASP A 54 -14.11 8.54 38.54
N PRO A 55 -13.50 8.25 37.40
CA PRO A 55 -12.51 7.19 37.21
C PRO A 55 -11.24 7.43 38.02
N THR A 56 -10.96 8.65 38.47
CA THR A 56 -9.81 8.98 39.33
C THR A 56 -10.03 8.56 40.79
N SER A 57 -11.27 8.19 41.18
CA SER A 57 -11.58 7.72 42.51
C SER A 57 -11.04 6.31 42.77
N PHE A 58 -9.92 6.21 43.49
CA PHE A 58 -9.30 4.94 43.81
C PHE A 58 -10.24 3.96 44.49
N SER A 59 -11.00 4.38 45.49
CA SER A 59 -11.87 3.48 46.25
C SER A 59 -12.98 2.84 45.42
N LYS A 60 -13.57 3.61 44.48
CA LYS A 60 -14.62 3.07 43.57
C LYS A 60 -14.03 2.17 42.49
N LEU A 61 -12.86 2.56 41.98
CA LEU A 61 -12.17 1.80 40.94
C LEU A 61 -11.63 0.48 41.46
N SER A 62 -11.02 0.48 42.66
CA SER A 62 -10.52 -0.75 43.32
C SER A 62 -11.67 -1.72 43.61
N THR A 63 -12.79 -1.23 44.18
CA THR A 63 -13.98 -2.07 44.42
C THR A 63 -14.50 -2.72 43.13
N LEU A 64 -14.50 -2.03 42.00
CA LEU A 64 -14.91 -2.57 40.73
C LEU A 64 -13.91 -3.62 40.21
N LEU A 65 -12.62 -3.33 40.26
CA LEU A 65 -11.56 -4.24 39.82
C LEU A 65 -11.54 -5.54 40.63
N GLU A 66 -11.77 -5.45 41.93
CA GLU A 66 -11.83 -6.61 42.85
C GLU A 66 -13.13 -7.42 42.69
N SER A 67 -14.21 -6.82 42.22
CA SER A 67 -15.51 -7.48 42.06
C SER A 67 -15.59 -8.43 40.87
N GLU A 68 -14.74 -8.27 39.87
CA GLU A 68 -14.79 -8.98 38.59
C GLU A 68 -13.39 -9.27 38.07
N ASP A 69 -13.18 -10.43 37.48
CA ASP A 69 -11.93 -10.80 36.83
C ASP A 69 -11.92 -10.24 35.42
N PHE A 70 -11.22 -9.12 35.18
CA PHE A 70 -11.12 -8.44 33.90
C PHE A 70 -9.96 -8.97 33.07
N HIS A 71 -10.25 -9.33 31.83
CA HIS A 71 -9.22 -9.77 30.90
C HIS A 71 -8.38 -8.60 30.35
N GLN A 72 -8.96 -7.42 30.26
CA GLN A 72 -8.33 -6.22 29.68
C GLN A 72 -9.04 -4.96 30.19
N CYS A 73 -8.27 -3.89 30.34
CA CYS A 73 -8.77 -2.54 30.59
C CYS A 73 -8.46 -1.62 29.41
N MET A 74 -9.45 -0.82 28.97
CA MET A 74 -9.29 0.20 27.94
C MET A 74 -9.57 1.58 28.54
N ILE A 75 -8.64 2.52 28.39
CA ILE A 75 -8.75 3.88 28.95
C ILE A 75 -8.82 4.87 27.80
N ILE A 76 -9.95 5.57 27.68
CA ILE A 76 -10.21 6.59 26.65
C ILE A 76 -10.74 7.83 27.37
N LEU A 77 -9.85 8.68 27.83
CA LEU A 77 -10.20 9.89 28.59
C LEU A 77 -9.88 11.16 27.80
N ALA A 78 -10.56 12.25 28.17
CA ALA A 78 -10.40 13.54 27.52
C ALA A 78 -9.31 14.41 28.19
N ASN A 79 -8.89 14.08 29.40
CA ASN A 79 -7.97 14.84 30.23
C ASN A 79 -6.71 14.00 30.53
N LYS A 80 -5.53 14.61 30.41
CA LYS A 80 -4.24 13.95 30.69
C LYS A 80 -4.13 13.49 32.15
N THR A 81 -4.40 14.40 33.08
CA THR A 81 -4.26 14.12 34.53
C THR A 81 -5.20 13.01 34.98
N ASP A 82 -6.42 12.97 34.44
CA ASP A 82 -7.39 11.92 34.74
C ASP A 82 -6.92 10.56 34.20
N LEU A 83 -6.32 10.55 33.02
CA LEU A 83 -5.75 9.34 32.43
C LEU A 83 -4.58 8.80 33.26
N GLU A 84 -3.61 9.66 33.60
CA GLU A 84 -2.45 9.29 34.39
C GLU A 84 -2.88 8.76 35.79
N SER A 85 -3.76 9.48 36.48
CA SER A 85 -4.27 9.08 37.80
C SER A 85 -5.06 7.76 37.73
N THR A 86 -5.87 7.58 36.71
CA THR A 86 -6.65 6.36 36.50
C THR A 86 -5.74 5.16 36.23
N TYR A 87 -4.75 5.33 35.36
CA TYR A 87 -3.77 4.30 35.03
C TYR A 87 -2.99 3.88 36.31
N GLU A 88 -2.46 4.84 37.07
CA GLU A 88 -1.76 4.56 38.32
C GLU A 88 -2.64 3.82 39.34
N ASN A 89 -3.92 4.20 39.44
CA ASN A 89 -4.86 3.57 40.33
C ASN A 89 -5.14 2.11 39.96
N ILE A 90 -5.26 1.82 38.66
CA ILE A 90 -5.41 0.43 38.20
C ILE A 90 -4.17 -0.38 38.52
N ARG A 91 -2.97 0.13 38.25
CA ARG A 91 -1.71 -0.56 38.54
C ARG A 91 -1.48 -0.82 40.03
N LYS A 92 -2.03 0.00 40.90
CA LYS A 92 -2.00 -0.26 42.35
C LYS A 92 -2.86 -1.44 42.80
N VAL A 93 -3.89 -1.78 42.01
CA VAL A 93 -4.82 -2.89 42.31
C VAL A 93 -4.43 -4.16 41.53
N ASP A 94 -4.05 -4.00 40.28
CA ASP A 94 -3.69 -5.10 39.38
C ASP A 94 -2.55 -4.63 38.46
N ASP A 95 -1.34 -5.14 38.72
CA ASP A 95 -0.13 -4.82 37.98
C ASP A 95 0.02 -5.64 36.69
N ASP A 96 -0.73 -6.74 36.54
CA ASP A 96 -0.64 -7.66 35.42
C ASP A 96 -1.70 -7.45 34.33
N ILE A 97 -2.82 -6.77 34.65
CA ILE A 97 -3.90 -6.58 33.69
C ILE A 97 -3.40 -5.88 32.40
N GLN A 98 -3.78 -6.39 31.24
CA GLN A 98 -3.48 -5.75 29.98
C GLN A 98 -4.25 -4.43 29.86
N ILE A 99 -3.53 -3.31 29.75
CA ILE A 99 -4.14 -1.98 29.59
C ILE A 99 -3.92 -1.49 28.15
N SER A 100 -4.96 -0.90 27.57
CA SER A 100 -4.84 -0.15 26.30
C SER A 100 -5.32 1.28 26.53
N ILE A 101 -4.49 2.26 26.18
CA ILE A 101 -4.83 3.69 26.30
C ILE A 101 -4.86 4.38 24.95
N VAL A 102 -5.72 5.40 24.82
CA VAL A 102 -5.65 6.37 23.72
C VAL A 102 -4.90 7.59 24.22
N ASP A 103 -3.68 7.76 23.73
CA ASP A 103 -2.83 8.90 24.06
C ASP A 103 -2.99 10.06 23.06
N LYS A 104 -2.98 11.28 23.60
CA LYS A 104 -3.07 12.56 22.87
C LYS A 104 -2.00 13.55 23.33
N TRP A 105 -1.10 13.16 24.20
CA TRP A 105 -0.23 14.08 24.96
C TRP A 105 1.23 13.61 24.99
N ASP A 106 1.59 12.59 24.19
CA ASP A 106 2.92 11.99 24.10
C ASP A 106 3.44 11.55 25.49
N ILE A 107 2.60 10.76 26.22
CA ILE A 107 2.93 10.29 27.55
C ILE A 107 3.85 9.07 27.43
N GLU A 108 4.97 9.13 28.14
CA GLU A 108 5.89 7.99 28.23
C GLU A 108 5.54 7.12 29.45
N PHE A 109 5.25 5.85 29.20
CA PHE A 109 5.07 4.83 30.23
C PHE A 109 6.07 3.70 29.99
N ASN A 110 6.65 3.20 31.07
CA ASN A 110 7.52 2.03 31.03
C ASN A 110 6.81 0.81 31.61
N ASP A 111 5.95 0.18 30.80
CA ASP A 111 5.08 -0.91 31.20
C ASP A 111 4.91 -1.90 30.04
N SER A 112 5.29 -3.17 30.28
CA SER A 112 5.21 -4.25 29.27
C SER A 112 3.77 -4.69 28.96
N ASN A 113 2.84 -4.47 29.90
CA ASN A 113 1.43 -4.84 29.79
C ASN A 113 0.55 -3.65 29.36
N LEU A 114 1.19 -2.62 28.77
CA LEU A 114 0.51 -1.43 28.25
C LEU A 114 0.64 -1.33 26.73
N THR A 115 -0.49 -1.10 26.09
CA THR A 115 -0.56 -0.76 24.66
C THR A 115 -1.00 0.69 24.53
N ILE A 116 -0.16 1.52 23.93
CA ILE A 116 -0.45 2.94 23.67
C ILE A 116 -0.90 3.10 22.22
N LEU A 117 -2.09 3.64 22.02
CA LEU A 117 -2.57 4.10 20.74
C LEU A 117 -2.38 5.62 20.64
N ASP A 118 -1.31 6.04 19.99
CA ASP A 118 -1.06 7.43 19.69
C ASP A 118 -2.10 7.95 18.67
N LEU A 119 -2.91 8.93 19.12
CA LEU A 119 -3.96 9.50 18.28
C LEU A 119 -3.38 10.44 17.21
N HIS A 120 -2.31 11.16 17.52
CA HIS A 120 -1.68 12.11 16.58
C HIS A 120 -1.04 11.38 15.42
N ASP A 121 -0.28 10.32 15.70
CA ASP A 121 0.30 9.47 14.66
C ASP A 121 -0.78 8.77 13.84
N SER A 122 -1.82 8.25 14.48
CA SER A 122 -2.94 7.60 13.78
C SER A 122 -3.66 8.56 12.83
N VAL A 123 -3.93 9.80 13.26
CA VAL A 123 -4.56 10.82 12.43
C VAL A 123 -3.61 11.30 11.32
N SER A 124 -2.33 11.53 11.63
CA SER A 124 -1.31 11.95 10.65
C SER A 124 -1.16 10.92 9.53
N ASN A 125 -1.10 9.64 9.89
CA ASN A 125 -1.06 8.55 8.92
C ASN A 125 -2.33 8.48 8.07
N LEU A 126 -3.51 8.69 8.67
CA LEU A 126 -4.76 8.75 7.92
C LEU A 126 -4.78 9.94 6.95
N PHE A 127 -4.29 11.11 7.37
CA PHE A 127 -4.18 12.30 6.52
C PHE A 127 -3.23 12.10 5.34
N SER A 128 -2.14 11.36 5.54
CA SER A 128 -1.19 11.04 4.47
C SER A 128 -1.84 10.31 3.30
N ASN A 129 -2.95 9.58 3.56
CA ASN A 129 -3.72 8.87 2.54
C ASN A 129 -4.41 9.80 1.52
N TYR A 130 -4.57 11.08 1.85
CA TYR A 130 -5.15 12.09 0.94
C TYR A 130 -4.11 12.84 0.11
N LEU A 131 -2.81 12.58 0.35
CA LEU A 131 -1.76 13.15 -0.48
C LEU A 131 -1.71 12.46 -1.85
N PRO A 132 -1.61 13.22 -2.96
CA PRO A 132 -1.45 12.63 -4.27
C PRO A 132 -0.18 11.75 -4.31
N ASP A 133 -0.29 10.59 -4.93
CA ASP A 133 0.82 9.66 -5.13
C ASP A 133 1.53 9.16 -3.86
N PHE A 134 0.93 9.31 -2.71
CA PHE A 134 1.45 8.78 -1.46
C PHE A 134 1.01 7.31 -1.29
N PRO A 135 1.92 6.37 -0.91
CA PRO A 135 1.53 4.99 -0.68
C PRO A 135 0.72 4.87 0.62
N LEU A 136 -0.38 4.14 0.58
CA LEU A 136 -1.18 3.84 1.75
C LEU A 136 -0.58 2.65 2.49
N PHE A 137 -0.34 2.79 3.79
CA PHE A 137 0.10 1.71 4.65
C PHE A 137 -1.03 1.30 5.59
N ALA A 138 -1.35 0.03 5.61
CA ALA A 138 -2.21 -0.52 6.65
C ALA A 138 -1.37 -0.85 7.87
N GLN A 139 -1.64 -0.17 8.97
CA GLN A 139 -0.94 -0.35 10.24
C GLN A 139 -1.62 -1.40 11.12
N ASN A 140 -0.84 -2.06 11.97
CA ASN A 140 -1.31 -2.99 13.00
C ASN A 140 -2.11 -4.19 12.48
N LEU A 141 -1.82 -4.65 11.28
CA LEU A 141 -2.38 -5.89 10.76
C LEU A 141 -1.44 -7.07 11.09
N GLY A 142 -1.99 -8.06 11.79
CA GLY A 142 -1.34 -9.36 12.00
C GLY A 142 -0.29 -9.42 13.10
N LEU A 143 -0.20 -8.45 14.00
CA LEU A 143 0.68 -8.46 15.20
C LEU A 143 2.16 -8.78 14.91
N GLY A 144 2.66 -8.49 13.72
CA GLY A 144 4.03 -8.82 13.32
C GLY A 144 4.66 -7.83 12.34
N LEU A 145 5.80 -8.24 11.78
CA LEU A 145 6.59 -7.42 10.84
C LEU A 145 6.00 -7.36 9.41
N GLY A 146 4.81 -7.95 9.19
CA GLY A 146 4.14 -7.88 7.90
C GLY A 146 3.31 -6.61 7.77
N GLU A 147 3.39 -5.96 6.63
CA GLU A 147 2.57 -4.80 6.29
C GLU A 147 1.82 -5.02 5.00
N ILE A 148 0.74 -4.27 4.86
CA ILE A 148 -0.01 -4.14 3.63
C ILE A 148 0.16 -2.71 3.16
N MET A 149 0.50 -2.55 1.88
CA MET A 149 0.66 -1.24 1.25
C MET A 149 -0.18 -1.18 -0.03
N GLU A 150 -0.85 -0.06 -0.24
CA GLU A 150 -1.51 0.24 -1.51
C GLU A 150 -0.76 1.38 -2.21
N PHE A 151 -0.53 1.25 -3.51
CA PHE A 151 0.00 2.32 -4.35
C PHE A 151 -0.45 2.17 -5.81
N LYS A 152 -0.56 3.30 -6.50
CA LYS A 152 -0.83 3.33 -7.95
C LYS A 152 0.45 3.16 -8.76
N ILE A 153 0.34 2.43 -9.87
CA ILE A 153 1.42 2.27 -10.84
C ILE A 153 1.34 3.44 -11.83
N PRO A 154 2.35 4.31 -11.91
CA PRO A 154 2.41 5.34 -12.95
C PRO A 154 2.61 4.69 -14.33
N SER A 155 2.20 5.40 -15.38
CA SER A 155 2.32 4.92 -16.77
C SER A 155 3.76 4.60 -17.21
N GLY A 156 4.76 5.27 -16.62
CA GLY A 156 6.18 5.02 -16.87
C GLY A 156 6.81 3.91 -16.01
N SER A 157 6.02 3.22 -15.19
CA SER A 157 6.52 2.18 -14.29
C SER A 157 7.08 0.97 -15.07
N PRO A 158 8.19 0.37 -14.61
CA PRO A 158 8.73 -0.85 -15.19
C PRO A 158 7.82 -2.07 -15.01
N TYR A 159 6.76 -1.96 -14.20
CA TYR A 159 5.78 -3.03 -13.98
C TYR A 159 4.61 -3.00 -14.96
N VAL A 160 4.41 -1.88 -15.66
CA VAL A 160 3.34 -1.72 -16.66
C VAL A 160 3.57 -2.69 -17.83
N TYR A 161 2.47 -3.28 -18.33
CA TYR A 161 2.43 -4.29 -19.38
C TYR A 161 3.21 -5.58 -19.10
N ARG A 162 3.55 -5.84 -17.83
CA ARG A 162 4.14 -7.11 -17.41
C ARG A 162 3.09 -8.04 -16.82
N HIS A 163 3.19 -9.32 -17.13
CA HIS A 163 2.45 -10.35 -16.41
C HIS A 163 3.01 -10.53 -14.99
N ILE A 164 2.16 -10.78 -14.03
CA ILE A 164 2.55 -10.96 -12.62
C ILE A 164 3.61 -12.05 -12.45
N ARG A 165 3.54 -13.13 -13.23
CA ARG A 165 4.56 -14.20 -13.22
C ARG A 165 5.99 -13.72 -13.55
N ASN A 166 6.11 -12.61 -14.27
CA ASN A 166 7.40 -12.03 -14.70
C ASN A 166 7.93 -11.00 -13.71
N ILE A 167 7.24 -10.77 -12.59
CA ILE A 167 7.62 -9.86 -11.52
C ILE A 167 8.18 -10.70 -10.37
N ASP A 168 9.42 -10.42 -9.96
CA ASP A 168 10.04 -11.12 -8.82
C ASP A 168 9.36 -10.71 -7.51
N GLN A 169 8.69 -11.67 -6.88
CA GLN A 169 7.89 -11.49 -5.66
C GLN A 169 8.38 -12.42 -4.54
N LYS A 170 9.69 -12.56 -4.32
CA LYS A 170 10.25 -13.53 -3.34
C LYS A 170 9.83 -13.25 -1.90
N ARG A 171 9.82 -11.98 -1.47
CA ARG A 171 9.58 -11.54 -0.09
C ARG A 171 8.36 -10.63 0.06
N TRP A 172 7.56 -10.55 -0.97
CA TRP A 172 6.33 -9.77 -1.04
C TRP A 172 5.37 -10.39 -2.06
N ARG A 173 4.11 -9.99 -2.06
CA ARG A 173 3.09 -10.46 -3.01
C ARG A 173 2.13 -9.36 -3.36
N ILE A 174 1.66 -9.36 -4.60
CA ILE A 174 0.49 -8.60 -5.02
C ILE A 174 -0.73 -9.40 -4.57
N ALA A 175 -1.47 -8.88 -3.58
CA ALA A 175 -2.65 -9.51 -3.01
C ALA A 175 -3.92 -9.17 -3.79
N ALA A 176 -4.02 -7.93 -4.30
CA ALA A 176 -5.15 -7.46 -5.08
C ALA A 176 -4.72 -6.34 -6.04
N ILE A 177 -5.54 -6.11 -7.06
CA ILE A 177 -5.41 -5.02 -8.02
C ILE A 177 -6.75 -4.29 -8.07
N PHE A 178 -6.73 -2.98 -7.89
CA PHE A 178 -7.89 -2.14 -8.15
C PHE A 178 -7.72 -1.44 -9.50
N ARG A 179 -8.59 -1.77 -10.44
CA ARG A 179 -8.62 -1.22 -11.80
C ARG A 179 -9.98 -0.65 -12.08
N GLU A 180 -10.09 0.64 -12.41
CA GLU A 180 -11.38 1.29 -12.71
C GLU A 180 -12.45 1.01 -11.64
N HIS A 181 -12.07 1.14 -10.37
CA HIS A 181 -12.93 0.88 -9.19
C HIS A 181 -13.40 -0.59 -9.02
N LYS A 182 -12.82 -1.53 -9.76
CA LYS A 182 -13.09 -2.97 -9.64
C LYS A 182 -11.92 -3.68 -8.97
N LEU A 183 -12.24 -4.54 -8.02
CA LEU A 183 -11.27 -5.45 -7.40
C LEU A 183 -11.00 -6.62 -8.34
N LEU A 184 -9.73 -6.85 -8.64
CA LEU A 184 -9.23 -8.00 -9.39
C LEU A 184 -8.34 -8.85 -8.48
N LEU A 185 -8.63 -10.13 -8.37
CA LEU A 185 -7.73 -11.08 -7.74
C LEU A 185 -6.65 -11.49 -8.76
N PRO A 186 -5.37 -11.25 -8.45
CA PRO A 186 -4.31 -11.46 -9.41
C PRO A 186 -4.04 -12.95 -9.67
N THR A 187 -3.80 -13.26 -10.92
CA THR A 187 -3.30 -14.58 -11.36
C THR A 187 -1.92 -14.41 -12.00
N PRO A 188 -1.12 -15.47 -12.16
CA PRO A 188 0.16 -15.37 -12.85
C PRO A 188 0.08 -14.79 -14.27
N LYS A 189 -1.09 -14.92 -14.94
CA LYS A 189 -1.36 -14.41 -16.29
C LYS A 189 -1.93 -12.97 -16.28
N THR A 190 -2.25 -12.42 -15.13
CA THR A 190 -2.76 -11.04 -15.04
C THR A 190 -1.66 -10.07 -15.46
N MET A 191 -1.97 -9.20 -16.42
CA MET A 191 -1.09 -8.12 -16.86
C MET A 191 -1.40 -6.85 -16.06
N LEU A 192 -0.36 -6.17 -15.59
CA LEU A 192 -0.49 -4.88 -14.93
C LEU A 192 -0.64 -3.77 -15.96
N LEU A 193 -1.54 -2.83 -15.71
CA LEU A 193 -1.82 -1.68 -16.58
C LEU A 193 -1.48 -0.36 -15.86
N PRO A 194 -1.29 0.73 -16.62
CA PRO A 194 -1.14 2.07 -16.05
C PRO A 194 -2.33 2.41 -15.16
N ASN A 195 -2.06 3.09 -14.05
CA ASN A 195 -3.05 3.50 -13.04
C ASN A 195 -3.71 2.36 -12.25
N ASP A 196 -3.28 1.10 -12.42
CA ASP A 196 -3.66 0.05 -11.48
C ASP A 196 -3.21 0.44 -10.07
N ALA A 197 -4.09 0.34 -9.08
CA ALA A 197 -3.69 0.42 -7.69
C ALA A 197 -3.42 -1.00 -7.18
N LEU A 198 -2.19 -1.23 -6.74
CA LEU A 198 -1.74 -2.53 -6.23
C LEU A 198 -1.85 -2.58 -4.71
N LEU A 199 -2.56 -3.57 -4.20
CA LEU A 199 -2.47 -3.96 -2.80
C LEU A 199 -1.38 -5.02 -2.66
N VAL A 200 -0.30 -4.68 -1.97
CA VAL A 200 0.86 -5.54 -1.79
C VAL A 200 1.08 -5.89 -0.33
N VAL A 201 1.54 -7.11 -0.07
CA VAL A 201 1.79 -7.63 1.27
C VAL A 201 3.23 -8.10 1.36
N GLY A 202 3.91 -7.75 2.44
CA GLY A 202 5.30 -8.17 2.65
C GLY A 202 5.96 -7.49 3.84
N ASN A 203 7.27 -7.67 3.96
CA ASN A 203 8.05 -6.97 4.99
C ASN A 203 8.10 -5.46 4.70
N PRO A 204 7.93 -4.58 5.71
CA PRO A 204 7.89 -3.12 5.56
C PRO A 204 9.05 -2.54 4.74
N ASN A 205 10.27 -2.98 5.03
CA ASN A 205 11.47 -2.50 4.35
C ASN A 205 11.52 -2.95 2.88
N VAL A 206 11.01 -4.15 2.59
CA VAL A 206 10.89 -4.66 1.22
C VAL A 206 9.84 -3.87 0.46
N LEU A 207 8.68 -3.58 1.07
CA LEU A 207 7.60 -2.83 0.44
C LEU A 207 8.02 -1.41 0.06
N LYS A 208 8.80 -0.73 0.91
CA LYS A 208 9.41 0.58 0.57
C LYS A 208 10.31 0.50 -0.68
N GLY A 209 11.06 -0.59 -0.82
CA GLY A 209 11.88 -0.85 -2.02
C GLY A 209 11.03 -1.12 -3.26
N VAL A 210 9.97 -1.92 -3.11
CA VAL A 210 9.00 -2.22 -4.19
C VAL A 210 8.33 -0.94 -4.69
N TYR A 211 7.86 -0.10 -3.79
CA TYR A 211 7.27 1.19 -4.14
C TYR A 211 8.23 2.10 -4.92
N LYS A 212 9.48 2.24 -4.43
CA LYS A 212 10.52 3.00 -5.15
C LYS A 212 10.79 2.43 -6.55
N SER A 213 10.82 1.10 -6.67
CA SER A 213 11.01 0.44 -7.97
C SER A 213 9.80 0.63 -8.90
N ALA A 214 8.59 0.57 -8.36
CA ALA A 214 7.38 0.77 -9.13
C ALA A 214 7.22 2.21 -9.63
N LYS A 215 7.65 3.19 -8.85
CA LYS A 215 7.66 4.62 -9.24
C LYS A 215 8.85 5.04 -10.09
N ARG A 216 9.80 4.16 -10.35
CA ARG A 216 10.95 4.47 -11.18
C ARG A 216 10.50 4.67 -12.62
N GLU A 217 10.44 5.90 -13.06
CA GLU A 217 10.13 6.24 -14.44
C GLU A 217 11.38 6.10 -15.30
N PHE A 218 11.27 5.30 -16.36
CA PHE A 218 12.27 5.24 -17.41
C PHE A 218 11.81 6.17 -18.54
N GLY A 219 12.15 7.46 -18.45
CA GLY A 219 11.88 8.42 -19.50
C GLY A 219 10.39 8.59 -19.89
N GLN A 220 10.03 9.71 -20.47
CA GLN A 220 8.62 10.00 -20.72
C GLN A 220 8.00 9.30 -21.94
N PHE A 221 8.78 8.75 -22.85
CA PHE A 221 8.23 8.04 -24.03
C PHE A 221 9.37 7.50 -24.92
N PRO A 222 9.24 6.34 -25.57
CA PRO A 222 8.19 5.34 -25.44
C PRO A 222 8.30 4.53 -24.16
N ILE A 223 7.16 4.03 -23.65
CA ILE A 223 7.14 3.14 -22.48
C ILE A 223 7.83 1.84 -22.87
N PRO A 224 8.95 1.47 -22.24
CA PRO A 224 9.65 0.25 -22.62
C PRO A 224 8.84 -0.97 -22.17
N PHE A 225 8.24 -1.65 -23.09
CA PHE A 225 7.77 -3.00 -22.85
C PHE A 225 8.61 -3.95 -23.71
N GLY A 226 9.34 -4.84 -23.04
CA GLY A 226 10.34 -5.68 -23.69
C GLY A 226 11.76 -5.20 -23.43
N GLU A 227 12.72 -5.98 -23.93
CA GLU A 227 14.15 -5.75 -23.70
C GLU A 227 14.87 -5.14 -24.91
N ASN A 228 14.22 -5.18 -26.08
CA ASN A 228 14.82 -4.77 -27.34
C ASN A 228 13.98 -3.71 -28.05
N ILE A 229 14.63 -2.85 -28.83
CA ILE A 229 13.98 -1.91 -29.73
C ILE A 229 13.98 -2.52 -31.13
N TYR A 230 12.80 -2.62 -31.75
CA TYR A 230 12.66 -3.04 -33.15
C TYR A 230 12.31 -1.83 -34.01
N CYS A 231 13.18 -1.51 -34.96
CA CYS A 231 12.96 -0.48 -35.94
C CYS A 231 12.63 -1.16 -37.28
N TYR A 232 11.39 -0.98 -37.78
CA TYR A 232 10.92 -1.57 -39.00
C TYR A 232 11.03 -0.59 -40.18
N ILE A 233 11.78 -0.95 -41.21
CA ILE A 233 12.07 -0.13 -42.40
C ILE A 233 11.56 -0.84 -43.65
N ASP A 234 10.58 -0.25 -44.34
CA ASP A 234 10.13 -0.72 -45.66
C ASP A 234 10.70 0.20 -46.75
N MET A 235 11.75 -0.25 -47.42
CA MET A 235 12.44 0.55 -48.46
C MET A 235 11.60 0.84 -49.69
N ASN A 236 10.43 0.24 -49.87
CA ASN A 236 9.50 0.59 -50.93
C ASN A 236 8.53 1.72 -50.58
N LYS A 237 8.32 1.95 -49.29
CA LYS A 237 7.31 2.88 -48.77
C LYS A 237 7.91 4.14 -48.16
N MET A 238 9.17 4.09 -47.77
CA MET A 238 9.84 5.18 -47.07
C MET A 238 10.87 5.85 -47.98
N SER A 239 10.94 7.17 -47.91
CA SER A 239 12.00 7.95 -48.51
C SER A 239 13.33 7.79 -47.78
N GLU A 240 14.45 8.17 -48.40
CA GLU A 240 15.77 8.13 -47.74
C GLU A 240 15.84 9.03 -46.51
N GLU A 241 15.19 10.22 -46.55
CA GLU A 241 15.12 11.15 -45.39
C GLU A 241 14.32 10.57 -44.25
N GLU A 242 13.17 9.91 -44.53
CA GLU A 242 12.37 9.25 -43.51
C GLU A 242 13.12 8.09 -42.84
N ILE A 243 13.86 7.31 -43.63
CA ILE A 243 14.69 6.22 -43.10
C ILE A 243 15.80 6.77 -42.20
N GLU A 244 16.46 7.85 -42.62
CA GLU A 244 17.53 8.47 -41.84
C GLU A 244 17.02 9.04 -40.53
N THR A 245 15.90 9.74 -40.56
CA THR A 245 15.23 10.29 -39.38
C THR A 245 14.86 9.15 -38.42
N LEU A 246 14.19 8.10 -38.89
CA LEU A 246 13.80 6.95 -38.09
C LEU A 246 15.02 6.24 -37.44
N CYS A 247 16.13 6.12 -38.17
CA CYS A 247 17.34 5.53 -37.63
C CYS A 247 17.95 6.38 -36.50
N ASN A 248 17.99 7.70 -36.68
CA ASN A 248 18.50 8.62 -35.68
C ASN A 248 17.64 8.58 -34.42
N ASP A 249 16.33 8.57 -34.57
CA ASP A 249 15.39 8.46 -33.45
C ASP A 249 15.51 7.12 -32.72
N ALA A 250 15.65 6.01 -33.47
CA ALA A 250 15.85 4.69 -32.88
C ALA A 250 17.17 4.59 -32.09
N MET A 251 18.25 5.17 -32.62
CA MET A 251 19.55 5.22 -31.91
C MET A 251 19.47 6.11 -30.66
N LEU A 252 18.80 7.26 -30.74
CA LEU A 252 18.59 8.13 -29.60
C LEU A 252 17.78 7.42 -28.51
N LEU A 253 16.72 6.71 -28.87
CA LEU A 253 15.91 5.91 -27.95
C LEU A 253 16.72 4.79 -27.32
N HIS A 254 17.53 4.07 -28.12
CA HIS A 254 18.42 3.02 -27.60
C HIS A 254 19.39 3.55 -26.55
N SER A 255 19.97 4.73 -26.79
CA SER A 255 20.90 5.36 -25.85
C SER A 255 20.22 5.82 -24.56
N LYS A 256 18.95 6.24 -24.60
CA LYS A 256 18.20 6.74 -23.45
C LYS A 256 17.51 5.65 -22.64
N LEU A 257 17.08 4.57 -23.26
CA LEU A 257 16.24 3.56 -22.62
C LEU A 257 17.04 2.39 -22.04
N ASN A 258 18.38 2.39 -22.13
CA ASN A 258 19.22 1.27 -21.70
C ASN A 258 18.72 -0.08 -22.23
N SER A 259 18.15 -0.09 -23.43
CA SER A 259 17.65 -1.31 -24.06
C SER A 259 18.82 -2.25 -24.37
N THR A 260 18.58 -3.56 -24.34
CA THR A 260 19.63 -4.55 -24.54
C THR A 260 20.11 -4.57 -25.98
N LYS A 261 19.18 -4.46 -26.95
CA LYS A 261 19.50 -4.46 -28.38
C LYS A 261 18.61 -3.51 -29.16
N LEU A 262 19.18 -2.88 -30.17
CA LEU A 262 18.47 -2.20 -31.23
C LEU A 262 18.52 -3.08 -32.50
N ILE A 263 17.36 -3.42 -33.04
CA ILE A 263 17.23 -4.32 -34.20
C ILE A 263 16.56 -3.56 -35.34
N PHE A 264 17.28 -3.32 -36.40
CA PHE A 264 16.74 -2.77 -37.65
C PHE A 264 16.25 -3.93 -38.51
N LYS A 265 14.95 -4.01 -38.73
CA LYS A 265 14.31 -4.98 -39.62
C LYS A 265 13.99 -4.31 -40.96
N ILE A 266 14.78 -4.60 -41.98
CA ILE A 266 14.67 -4.00 -43.31
C ILE A 266 13.95 -4.97 -44.24
N VAL A 267 12.84 -4.53 -44.78
CA VAL A 267 12.09 -5.31 -45.80
C VAL A 267 12.12 -4.60 -47.13
N ASN A 268 11.91 -5.35 -48.21
CA ASN A 268 11.99 -4.87 -49.61
C ASN A 268 13.32 -4.16 -49.87
N SER A 269 14.42 -4.71 -49.33
CA SER A 269 15.74 -4.10 -49.39
C SER A 269 16.20 -3.93 -50.85
N LYS A 270 16.70 -2.73 -51.14
CA LYS A 270 17.29 -2.38 -52.46
C LYS A 270 18.74 -2.00 -52.25
N PHE A 271 19.58 -2.39 -53.17
CA PHE A 271 20.97 -1.93 -53.19
C PHE A 271 21.03 -0.41 -53.32
N SER A 272 21.42 0.29 -52.27
CA SER A 272 21.49 1.73 -52.21
C SER A 272 22.55 2.16 -51.17
N LYS A 273 22.97 3.44 -51.26
CA LYS A 273 23.86 4.04 -50.23
C LYS A 273 23.24 3.98 -48.82
N VAL A 274 21.91 4.07 -48.74
CA VAL A 274 21.15 3.97 -47.47
C VAL A 274 21.30 2.57 -46.88
N LEU A 275 21.22 1.53 -47.71
CA LEU A 275 21.41 0.15 -47.25
C LEU A 275 22.84 -0.07 -46.69
N ASP A 276 23.85 0.47 -47.36
CA ASP A 276 25.24 0.35 -46.91
C ASP A 276 25.47 1.15 -45.61
N LYS A 277 24.84 2.31 -45.48
CA LYS A 277 24.84 3.08 -44.21
C LYS A 277 24.16 2.29 -43.08
N LEU A 278 23.01 1.65 -43.33
CA LEU A 278 22.32 0.81 -42.35
C LEU A 278 23.17 -0.38 -41.91
N LYS A 279 23.88 -1.03 -42.87
CA LYS A 279 24.80 -2.12 -42.55
C LYS A 279 25.95 -1.66 -41.65
N SER A 280 26.42 -0.43 -41.81
CA SER A 280 27.50 0.12 -40.98
C SER A 280 27.13 0.31 -39.49
N TYR A 281 25.82 0.34 -39.17
CA TYR A 281 25.36 0.39 -37.79
C TYR A 281 25.45 -0.95 -37.02
N ALA A 282 25.71 -2.06 -37.72
CA ALA A 282 25.82 -3.37 -37.09
C ALA A 282 26.96 -3.40 -36.07
N SER A 283 26.65 -3.73 -34.82
CA SER A 283 27.58 -3.86 -33.69
C SER A 283 27.08 -4.93 -32.74
N SER A 284 27.81 -5.15 -31.64
CA SER A 284 27.41 -6.13 -30.61
C SER A 284 25.98 -5.87 -30.05
N ASN A 285 25.54 -4.61 -29.99
CA ASN A 285 24.25 -4.20 -29.45
C ASN A 285 23.27 -3.71 -30.52
N MET A 286 23.68 -3.62 -31.79
CA MET A 286 22.84 -3.22 -32.91
C MET A 286 22.86 -4.31 -33.97
N LEU A 287 21.70 -4.90 -34.22
CA LEU A 287 21.50 -5.93 -35.24
C LEU A 287 20.80 -5.33 -36.46
N VAL A 288 21.25 -5.68 -37.64
CA VAL A 288 20.62 -5.29 -38.87
C VAL A 288 20.19 -6.55 -39.60
N GLU A 289 18.88 -6.77 -39.65
CA GLU A 289 18.27 -7.93 -40.33
C GLU A 289 17.64 -7.51 -41.63
N PHE A 290 17.93 -8.26 -42.70
CA PHE A 290 17.38 -8.01 -44.05
C PHE A 290 16.38 -9.08 -44.40
N ASP A 291 15.24 -8.67 -44.95
CA ASP A 291 14.26 -9.57 -45.51
C ASP A 291 13.94 -9.15 -46.96
N PHE A 292 14.19 -10.04 -47.88
CA PHE A 292 13.94 -9.84 -49.31
C PHE A 292 12.52 -10.19 -49.72
N TYR A 293 11.66 -10.68 -48.79
CA TYR A 293 10.32 -11.14 -49.08
C TYR A 293 9.21 -10.24 -48.50
N GLN A 294 8.21 -10.00 -49.29
CA GLN A 294 7.15 -9.00 -49.18
C GLN A 294 6.08 -9.22 -48.10
N LYS A 295 6.26 -9.98 -47.06
CA LYS A 295 5.19 -10.16 -46.07
C LYS A 295 5.60 -9.69 -44.67
N MET A 296 4.86 -8.68 -44.19
CA MET A 296 4.88 -8.28 -42.77
C MET A 296 4.58 -9.49 -41.88
N PRO A 297 5.39 -9.82 -40.91
CA PRO A 297 5.09 -10.92 -39.99
C PRO A 297 3.77 -10.64 -39.26
N LYS A 298 2.80 -11.55 -39.35
CA LYS A 298 1.48 -11.42 -38.67
C LYS A 298 1.57 -11.19 -37.14
N ARG A 299 2.70 -11.44 -36.54
CA ARG A 299 2.93 -11.23 -35.09
C ARG A 299 3.15 -9.78 -34.68
N LEU A 300 3.51 -8.88 -35.60
CA LEU A 300 3.65 -7.44 -35.27
C LEU A 300 2.31 -6.70 -35.25
N LEU A 301 1.29 -7.20 -35.98
CA LEU A 301 -0.06 -6.61 -35.99
C LEU A 301 -0.88 -6.90 -34.71
N SER A 302 -0.49 -7.85 -33.89
CA SER A 302 -1.17 -8.16 -32.63
C SER A 302 -0.55 -7.43 -31.41
N MET A 303 0.43 -6.54 -31.63
CA MET A 303 1.15 -5.79 -30.59
C MET A 303 0.93 -4.26 -30.69
N ILE A 304 0.11 -3.80 -31.63
CA ILE A 304 -0.45 -2.46 -31.70
C ILE A 304 -1.93 -2.56 -31.27
#